data_03141373fbaf1d4c04939e786633b042
#
_entry.id   03141373fbaf1d4c04939e786633b042
#
_cell.length_a   1.000
_cell.length_b   1.000
_cell.length_c   1.000
_cell.angle_alpha   90.00
_cell.angle_beta   90.00
_cell.angle_gamma   90.00
#
_symmetry.space_group_name_H-M   'P 1'
#
loop_
_entity.id
_entity.type
_entity.pdbx_description
1 polymer ?
#
loop_
_entity_poly.entity_id
_entity_poly.type
_entity_poly.pdbx_seq_one_letter_code
_entity_poly.pdbx_strand_id
1 'polypeptide(L)'
;MKKNKIRVISAVVSAIMLASSASAFAKFDAYNDPDGFTLGHYEAEVNQEQRADTEKLYEQRPKNERQFENLSRGLIAVPGENGTLVSWRFLGTDSNSLTYNLYCSGEKLNDKPITTTNFFHTGASTNAEYTLKEVENGEETGVEYTTTAWDKNYIGFKVTEREGYNIDDGAVADLDGDGEYEILLRRVPSMDVNTRTSYPVIEAYKTDGTHMWTIDIGPNEINEVDINFLAYDMDGDGKAEVIMRSFEGTTDGKGNTTGDTNGDGITDYSKSESNLAIFKDRQYIVSTPEFLSIYDGETGEETDRTDLKPSKEPLSDWSYRYSDTGRLTKRASHYLFGLAYLDGVTPSVVMVRGAWDNVRAAAWHIEDGKFKEDWVHNTENKDDVNSIWGACNHNLVTVDVDFDGKDEILSGPMAIDHDGSEMYAVKVYDNDGNAQKLAHGDAFDVAKTDPDFNGYMTWACHETSQLMANIEYHDARTGEVQWGYSKNKDTGRSRSADIDPTHKGFEVWGSTATIPANISGENIADTWNGFKFRKIDGTVDSDATIPMNFKVYWDGDLLSELLD
;
A
#
# COMPACT_ATOMS: atom_id res chain seq x y z
N MET A 1 -5.54 10.31 -44.18
CA MET A 1 -6.49 11.26 -43.58
C MET A 1 -7.40 10.54 -42.58
N LYS A 2 -6.87 9.89 -41.52
CA LYS A 2 -7.67 9.23 -40.45
C LYS A 2 -7.01 9.31 -39.06
N LYS A 3 -5.98 10.16 -38.85
CA LYS A 3 -5.32 10.32 -37.55
C LYS A 3 -5.71 11.56 -36.74
N ASN A 4 -6.57 12.41 -37.22
CA ASN A 4 -6.90 13.69 -36.54
C ASN A 4 -8.26 13.73 -35.85
N LYS A 5 -8.99 12.62 -35.73
CA LYS A 5 -10.32 12.62 -35.06
C LYS A 5 -10.28 12.11 -33.60
N ILE A 6 -9.25 11.40 -33.21
CA ILE A 6 -9.14 10.81 -31.85
C ILE A 6 -8.63 11.84 -30.83
N ARG A 7 -7.76 12.78 -31.24
CA ARG A 7 -7.25 13.83 -30.33
C ARG A 7 -8.26 14.89 -29.90
N VAL A 8 -9.36 15.03 -30.60
CA VAL A 8 -10.39 16.05 -30.27
C VAL A 8 -11.37 15.57 -29.21
N ILE A 9 -11.58 14.27 -29.05
CA ILE A 9 -12.51 13.70 -28.06
C ILE A 9 -11.88 13.68 -26.67
N SER A 10 -10.59 13.34 -26.55
CA SER A 10 -9.85 13.37 -25.28
C SER A 10 -9.74 14.79 -24.70
N ALA A 11 -9.48 15.80 -25.55
CA ALA A 11 -9.41 17.20 -25.10
C ALA A 11 -10.76 17.80 -24.67
N VAL A 12 -11.87 17.24 -25.12
CA VAL A 12 -13.22 17.73 -24.74
C VAL A 12 -13.67 17.11 -23.40
N VAL A 13 -13.28 15.90 -23.08
CA VAL A 13 -13.60 15.27 -21.79
C VAL A 13 -12.77 15.93 -20.67
N SER A 14 -11.48 16.19 -20.89
CA SER A 14 -10.64 16.90 -19.91
C SER A 14 -11.06 18.37 -19.70
N ALA A 15 -11.64 19.03 -20.71
CA ALA A 15 -12.13 20.41 -20.57
C ALA A 15 -13.49 20.52 -19.87
N ILE A 16 -14.27 19.44 -19.79
CA ILE A 16 -15.56 19.42 -19.08
C ILE A 16 -15.34 19.18 -17.57
N MET A 17 -14.30 18.44 -17.16
CA MET A 17 -13.96 18.27 -15.75
C MET A 17 -13.39 19.54 -15.08
N LEU A 18 -12.86 20.49 -15.84
CA LEU A 18 -12.34 21.76 -15.32
C LEU A 18 -13.40 22.86 -15.12
N ALA A 19 -14.67 22.62 -15.45
CA ALA A 19 -15.70 23.66 -15.48
C ALA A 19 -16.80 23.51 -14.40
N SER A 20 -16.76 22.53 -13.50
CA SER A 20 -17.85 22.30 -12.53
C SER A 20 -17.45 22.35 -11.05
N SER A 21 -16.33 22.93 -10.68
CA SER A 21 -16.10 23.27 -9.27
C SER A 21 -16.75 24.60 -8.90
N ALA A 22 -18.08 24.66 -8.96
CA ALA A 22 -18.80 25.59 -8.13
C ALA A 22 -18.62 25.06 -6.70
N SER A 23 -17.75 25.70 -5.91
CA SER A 23 -17.51 25.39 -4.50
C SER A 23 -18.85 25.25 -3.78
N ALA A 24 -19.21 24.00 -3.46
CA ALA A 24 -20.17 23.74 -2.42
C ALA A 24 -19.76 24.54 -1.19
N PHE A 25 -20.72 25.06 -0.43
CA PHE A 25 -20.44 25.90 0.73
C PHE A 25 -19.59 25.13 1.72
N ALA A 26 -18.28 25.42 1.73
CA ALA A 26 -17.37 24.91 2.74
C ALA A 26 -17.38 25.84 3.95
N LYS A 27 -17.34 25.25 5.14
CA LYS A 27 -17.36 26.00 6.39
C LYS A 27 -16.20 25.51 7.25
N PHE A 28 -15.40 26.48 7.72
CA PHE A 28 -14.35 26.23 8.70
C PHE A 28 -14.68 26.96 9.99
N ASP A 29 -15.00 26.22 11.04
CA ASP A 29 -15.25 26.75 12.37
C ASP A 29 -14.03 26.51 13.26
N ALA A 30 -13.30 27.57 13.59
CA ALA A 30 -12.19 27.51 14.54
C ALA A 30 -12.71 27.70 15.99
N TYR A 31 -12.24 26.86 16.90
CA TYR A 31 -12.52 26.98 18.33
C TYR A 31 -11.26 26.73 19.16
N ASN A 32 -11.20 27.29 20.36
CA ASN A 32 -10.07 27.10 21.28
C ASN A 32 -10.36 25.93 22.23
N ASP A 33 -9.45 25.00 22.24
CA ASP A 33 -9.45 23.87 23.18
C ASP A 33 -8.99 24.35 24.59
N PRO A 34 -9.41 23.70 25.67
CA PRO A 34 -8.93 23.95 27.03
C PRO A 34 -7.41 23.88 27.19
N ASP A 35 -6.72 23.11 26.36
CA ASP A 35 -5.26 22.98 26.34
C ASP A 35 -4.55 24.09 25.53
N GLY A 36 -5.30 25.05 24.99
CA GLY A 36 -4.78 26.23 24.30
C GLY A 36 -4.43 26.01 22.83
N PHE A 37 -4.85 24.90 22.23
CA PHE A 37 -4.72 24.66 20.80
C PHE A 37 -5.92 25.28 20.05
N THR A 38 -5.66 25.86 18.89
CA THR A 38 -6.73 26.21 17.96
C THR A 38 -7.19 24.94 17.27
N LEU A 39 -8.38 24.49 17.62
CA LEU A 39 -9.04 23.40 16.92
C LEU A 39 -9.89 23.97 15.79
N GLY A 40 -10.10 23.21 14.76
CA GLY A 40 -10.99 23.57 13.66
C GLY A 40 -11.75 22.35 13.17
N HIS A 41 -12.98 22.58 12.77
CA HIS A 41 -13.79 21.62 12.06
C HIS A 41 -14.05 22.16 10.66
N TYR A 42 -13.65 21.38 9.66
CA TYR A 42 -13.95 21.63 8.25
C TYR A 42 -15.12 20.77 7.84
N GLU A 43 -16.09 21.35 7.18
CA GLU A 43 -17.24 20.64 6.63
C GLU A 43 -17.60 21.27 5.29
N ALA A 44 -17.81 20.44 4.28
CA ALA A 44 -18.32 20.84 2.98
C ALA A 44 -19.65 20.12 2.69
N GLU A 45 -20.49 20.77 1.91
CA GLU A 45 -21.70 20.11 1.41
C GLU A 45 -21.29 18.99 0.44
N VAL A 46 -21.75 17.77 0.70
CA VAL A 46 -21.49 16.62 -0.19
C VAL A 46 -22.11 16.87 -1.56
N ASN A 47 -21.29 16.83 -2.59
CA ASN A 47 -21.74 17.02 -3.96
C ASN A 47 -22.55 15.82 -4.45
N GLN A 48 -23.86 15.88 -4.33
CA GLN A 48 -24.77 14.79 -4.69
C GLN A 48 -24.76 14.47 -6.19
N GLU A 49 -24.48 15.45 -7.06
CA GLU A 49 -24.36 15.22 -8.50
C GLU A 49 -23.12 14.39 -8.81
N GLN A 50 -22.00 14.72 -8.20
CA GLN A 50 -20.74 13.98 -8.32
C GLN A 50 -20.85 12.56 -7.78
N ARG A 51 -21.53 12.40 -6.62
CA ARG A 51 -21.80 11.09 -6.03
C ARG A 51 -22.66 10.22 -6.96
N ALA A 52 -23.71 10.78 -7.54
CA ALA A 52 -24.55 10.08 -8.51
C ALA A 52 -23.80 9.75 -9.82
N ASP A 53 -22.84 10.58 -10.22
CA ASP A 53 -21.98 10.32 -11.38
C ASP A 53 -21.01 9.15 -11.10
N THR A 54 -20.43 9.09 -9.91
CA THR A 54 -19.60 7.96 -9.46
C THR A 54 -20.40 6.64 -9.47
N GLU A 55 -21.63 6.62 -8.97
CA GLU A 55 -22.49 5.43 -9.01
C GLU A 55 -22.75 4.95 -10.44
N LYS A 56 -23.00 5.87 -11.35
CA LYS A 56 -23.19 5.55 -12.76
C LYS A 56 -21.92 4.98 -13.41
N LEU A 57 -20.74 5.55 -13.10
CA LEU A 57 -19.45 5.01 -13.57
C LEU A 57 -19.23 3.60 -13.04
N TYR A 58 -19.47 3.37 -11.75
CA TYR A 58 -19.39 2.04 -11.14
C TYR A 58 -20.29 1.01 -11.83
N GLU A 59 -21.56 1.37 -12.15
CA GLU A 59 -22.49 0.49 -12.87
C GLU A 59 -22.00 0.16 -14.29
N GLN A 60 -21.29 1.08 -14.93
CA GLN A 60 -20.83 0.98 -16.32
C GLN A 60 -19.38 0.50 -16.45
N ARG A 61 -18.69 0.25 -15.33
CA ARG A 61 -17.27 -0.11 -15.34
C ARG A 61 -16.97 -1.31 -16.23
N PRO A 62 -15.83 -1.32 -16.92
CA PRO A 62 -15.37 -2.47 -17.66
C PRO A 62 -15.21 -3.69 -16.75
N LYS A 63 -15.36 -4.87 -17.32
CA LYS A 63 -15.02 -6.13 -16.67
C LYS A 63 -13.77 -6.66 -17.35
N ASN A 64 -12.63 -6.17 -16.92
CA ASN A 64 -11.34 -6.61 -17.43
C ASN A 64 -10.99 -7.98 -16.81
N GLU A 65 -10.38 -8.85 -17.58
CA GLU A 65 -9.76 -10.06 -17.07
C GLU A 65 -8.30 -9.71 -16.72
N ARG A 66 -8.06 -9.30 -15.47
CA ARG A 66 -6.73 -8.98 -14.97
C ARG A 66 -5.89 -10.25 -14.87
N GLN A 67 -4.60 -10.12 -15.17
CA GLN A 67 -3.61 -11.15 -14.90
C GLN A 67 -3.36 -11.20 -13.40
N PHE A 68 -3.94 -12.18 -12.71
CA PHE A 68 -3.69 -12.44 -11.30
C PHE A 68 -2.68 -13.58 -11.15
N GLU A 69 -2.03 -13.64 -9.98
CA GLU A 69 -1.21 -14.78 -9.60
C GLU A 69 -2.01 -16.08 -9.61
N ASN A 70 -1.37 -17.17 -10.03
CA ASN A 70 -1.98 -18.50 -10.07
C ASN A 70 -1.88 -19.21 -8.71
N LEU A 71 -2.52 -18.63 -7.70
CA LEU A 71 -2.46 -19.14 -6.33
C LEU A 71 -3.40 -20.31 -6.08
N SER A 72 -3.03 -21.18 -5.14
CA SER A 72 -3.94 -22.17 -4.55
C SER A 72 -5.01 -21.48 -3.70
N ARG A 73 -6.01 -22.26 -3.22
CA ARG A 73 -6.99 -21.75 -2.25
C ARG A 73 -6.35 -21.36 -0.91
N GLY A 74 -5.11 -21.74 -0.63
CA GLY A 74 -4.48 -21.50 0.65
C GLY A 74 -5.33 -22.04 1.80
N LEU A 75 -5.92 -23.24 1.64
CA LEU A 75 -6.80 -23.84 2.64
C LEU A 75 -5.99 -24.15 3.91
N ILE A 76 -6.36 -23.54 5.01
CA ILE A 76 -5.76 -23.77 6.33
C ILE A 76 -6.82 -24.18 7.35
N ALA A 77 -6.40 -24.91 8.37
CA ALA A 77 -7.22 -25.28 9.51
C ALA A 77 -6.41 -25.06 10.80
N VAL A 78 -6.78 -24.03 11.56
CA VAL A 78 -6.01 -23.59 12.73
C VAL A 78 -6.81 -23.73 14.03
N PRO A 79 -6.18 -24.03 15.18
CA PRO A 79 -6.88 -24.17 16.44
C PRO A 79 -7.49 -22.83 16.87
N GLY A 80 -8.79 -22.87 17.23
CA GLY A 80 -9.54 -21.79 17.86
C GLY A 80 -10.06 -22.18 19.23
N GLU A 81 -10.75 -21.30 19.90
CA GLU A 81 -11.38 -21.60 21.19
C GLU A 81 -12.51 -22.63 21.02
N ASN A 82 -12.35 -23.82 21.55
CA ASN A 82 -13.28 -24.97 21.47
C ASN A 82 -13.54 -25.55 20.07
N GLY A 83 -12.59 -25.41 19.14
CA GLY A 83 -12.75 -25.97 17.80
C GLY A 83 -11.60 -25.62 16.87
N THR A 84 -11.87 -25.70 15.59
CA THR A 84 -10.92 -25.39 14.51
C THR A 84 -11.53 -24.36 13.57
N LEU A 85 -10.84 -23.26 13.32
CA LEU A 85 -11.14 -22.33 12.25
C LEU A 85 -10.54 -22.86 10.96
N VAL A 86 -11.37 -23.10 9.95
CA VAL A 86 -10.96 -23.46 8.59
C VAL A 86 -11.16 -22.24 7.71
N SER A 87 -10.13 -21.82 6.98
CA SER A 87 -10.16 -20.63 6.15
C SER A 87 -9.51 -20.88 4.80
N TRP A 88 -9.94 -20.13 3.77
CA TRP A 88 -9.42 -20.24 2.40
C TRP A 88 -9.55 -18.92 1.66
N ARG A 89 -8.89 -18.79 0.50
CA ARG A 89 -8.93 -17.58 -0.34
C ARG A 89 -10.17 -17.57 -1.24
N PHE A 90 -10.70 -16.38 -1.48
CA PHE A 90 -11.51 -16.06 -2.65
C PHE A 90 -10.58 -15.41 -3.67
N LEU A 91 -10.41 -16.05 -4.83
CA LEU A 91 -9.43 -15.62 -5.83
C LEU A 91 -10.03 -14.56 -6.75
N GLY A 92 -9.19 -13.67 -7.30
CA GLY A 92 -9.62 -12.65 -8.25
C GLY A 92 -10.26 -13.20 -9.53
N THR A 93 -9.98 -14.46 -9.86
CA THR A 93 -10.55 -15.19 -10.99
C THR A 93 -11.87 -15.90 -10.70
N ASP A 94 -12.32 -15.90 -9.43
CA ASP A 94 -13.54 -16.61 -9.04
C ASP A 94 -14.81 -15.93 -9.52
N SER A 95 -15.81 -16.76 -9.83
CA SER A 95 -17.17 -16.28 -10.02
C SER A 95 -17.77 -15.84 -8.67
N ASN A 96 -18.46 -14.70 -8.64
CA ASN A 96 -19.20 -14.24 -7.44
C ASN A 96 -20.30 -15.22 -6.98
N SER A 97 -20.65 -16.22 -7.78
CA SER A 97 -21.61 -17.28 -7.46
C SER A 97 -20.94 -18.55 -6.90
N LEU A 98 -19.61 -18.60 -6.84
CA LEU A 98 -18.87 -19.73 -6.29
C LEU A 98 -19.17 -19.88 -4.80
N THR A 99 -19.45 -21.10 -4.39
CA THR A 99 -19.74 -21.51 -3.01
C THR A 99 -18.97 -22.78 -2.68
N TYR A 100 -19.04 -23.23 -1.43
CA TYR A 100 -18.17 -24.32 -1.00
C TYR A 100 -18.89 -25.35 -0.14
N ASN A 101 -18.43 -26.61 -0.23
CA ASN A 101 -18.73 -27.65 0.73
C ASN A 101 -17.45 -28.02 1.49
N LEU A 102 -17.55 -28.09 2.82
CA LEU A 102 -16.43 -28.47 3.68
C LEU A 102 -16.69 -29.84 4.31
N TYR A 103 -15.66 -30.66 4.28
CA TYR A 103 -15.67 -32.00 4.85
C TYR A 103 -14.59 -32.14 5.92
N CYS A 104 -14.84 -32.93 6.96
CA CYS A 104 -13.85 -33.33 7.94
C CYS A 104 -13.79 -34.85 7.97
N SER A 105 -12.63 -35.44 7.67
CA SER A 105 -12.43 -36.89 7.63
C SER A 105 -13.51 -37.63 6.78
N GLY A 106 -13.93 -37.01 5.68
CA GLY A 106 -14.93 -37.52 4.75
C GLY A 106 -16.39 -37.25 5.12
N GLU A 107 -16.66 -36.67 6.28
CA GLU A 107 -18.02 -36.27 6.68
C GLU A 107 -18.27 -34.79 6.33
N LYS A 108 -19.39 -34.51 5.64
CA LYS A 108 -19.78 -33.14 5.28
C LYS A 108 -20.22 -32.35 6.50
N LEU A 109 -19.66 -31.14 6.68
CA LEU A 109 -19.90 -30.29 7.85
C LEU A 109 -21.07 -29.30 7.66
N ASN A 110 -21.35 -28.91 6.43
CA ASN A 110 -22.36 -27.87 6.14
C ASN A 110 -23.60 -28.47 5.45
N ASP A 111 -24.78 -28.05 5.89
CA ASP A 111 -26.06 -28.45 5.28
C ASP A 111 -26.33 -27.75 3.96
N LYS A 112 -25.89 -26.49 3.83
CA LYS A 112 -26.01 -25.65 2.62
C LYS A 112 -24.62 -25.19 2.20
N PRO A 113 -24.38 -24.99 0.90
CA PRO A 113 -23.09 -24.45 0.44
C PRO A 113 -22.71 -23.18 1.20
N ILE A 114 -21.44 -23.08 1.59
CA ILE A 114 -20.85 -21.96 2.32
C ILE A 114 -20.61 -20.84 1.30
N THR A 115 -21.05 -19.63 1.64
CA THR A 115 -20.88 -18.41 0.82
C THR A 115 -19.79 -17.48 1.32
N THR A 116 -19.17 -17.82 2.45
CA THR A 116 -18.00 -17.14 3.04
C THR A 116 -16.74 -17.95 2.75
N THR A 117 -15.59 -17.44 3.14
CA THR A 117 -14.28 -18.09 2.97
C THR A 117 -13.74 -18.69 4.25
N ASN A 118 -14.62 -18.96 5.21
CA ASN A 118 -14.26 -19.58 6.48
C ASN A 118 -15.40 -20.42 7.05
N PHE A 119 -15.03 -21.31 7.98
CA PHE A 119 -15.97 -22.15 8.73
C PHE A 119 -15.36 -22.52 10.09
N PHE A 120 -16.10 -22.32 11.17
CA PHE A 120 -15.67 -22.74 12.49
C PHE A 120 -16.25 -24.11 12.85
N HIS A 121 -15.40 -25.13 12.93
CA HIS A 121 -15.78 -26.51 13.29
C HIS A 121 -15.65 -26.72 14.80
N THR A 122 -16.77 -26.61 15.52
CA THR A 122 -16.83 -26.78 16.98
C THR A 122 -16.50 -28.21 17.40
N GLY A 123 -15.62 -28.37 18.40
CA GLY A 123 -15.27 -29.66 18.96
C GLY A 123 -14.35 -30.53 18.12
N ALA A 124 -13.77 -29.98 17.05
CA ALA A 124 -12.81 -30.69 16.21
C ALA A 124 -11.52 -31.07 16.97
N SER A 125 -10.94 -32.21 16.59
CA SER A 125 -9.66 -32.64 17.14
C SER A 125 -8.49 -32.02 16.36
N THR A 126 -7.37 -31.84 17.03
CA THR A 126 -6.08 -31.57 16.37
C THR A 126 -5.72 -32.70 15.40
N ASN A 127 -5.09 -32.38 14.27
CA ASN A 127 -4.76 -33.31 13.18
C ASN A 127 -5.97 -33.89 12.40
N ALA A 128 -7.15 -33.26 12.49
CA ALA A 128 -8.25 -33.60 11.61
C ALA A 128 -7.93 -33.19 10.15
N GLU A 129 -8.30 -34.06 9.21
CA GLU A 129 -8.16 -33.76 7.78
C GLU A 129 -9.41 -33.04 7.29
N TYR A 130 -9.22 -31.92 6.61
CA TYR A 130 -10.28 -31.13 5.99
C TYR A 130 -10.16 -31.17 4.47
N THR A 131 -11.32 -31.30 3.80
CA THR A 131 -11.43 -31.20 2.34
C THR A 131 -12.45 -30.13 2.01
N LEU A 132 -12.03 -29.12 1.25
CA LEU A 132 -12.89 -28.07 0.68
C LEU A 132 -13.23 -28.45 -0.75
N LYS A 133 -14.50 -28.38 -1.14
CA LYS A 133 -14.96 -28.63 -2.51
C LYS A 133 -15.70 -27.43 -3.05
N GLU A 134 -15.38 -27.05 -4.27
CA GLU A 134 -16.07 -25.99 -4.99
C GLU A 134 -17.46 -26.43 -5.44
N VAL A 135 -18.43 -25.52 -5.35
CA VAL A 135 -19.82 -25.74 -5.73
C VAL A 135 -20.28 -24.63 -6.67
N GLU A 136 -20.68 -24.99 -7.87
CA GLU A 136 -21.30 -24.08 -8.83
C GLU A 136 -22.71 -24.60 -9.20
N ASN A 137 -23.67 -23.68 -9.31
CA ASN A 137 -25.06 -24.00 -9.64
C ASN A 137 -25.68 -25.10 -8.73
N GLY A 138 -25.18 -25.23 -7.49
CA GLY A 138 -25.64 -26.18 -6.49
C GLY A 138 -25.03 -27.58 -6.59
N GLU A 139 -24.10 -27.83 -7.51
CA GLU A 139 -23.40 -29.10 -7.69
C GLU A 139 -21.88 -28.93 -7.46
N GLU A 140 -21.23 -29.95 -6.89
CA GLU A 140 -19.76 -29.95 -6.72
C GLU A 140 -19.09 -30.07 -8.09
N THR A 141 -18.13 -29.17 -8.36
CA THR A 141 -17.41 -29.09 -9.64
C THR A 141 -16.41 -30.23 -9.86
N GLY A 142 -16.03 -30.92 -8.79
CA GLY A 142 -14.96 -31.92 -8.76
C GLY A 142 -13.59 -31.32 -8.41
N VAL A 143 -13.48 -30.02 -8.24
CA VAL A 143 -12.27 -29.38 -7.71
C VAL A 143 -12.30 -29.47 -6.20
N GLU A 144 -11.20 -29.96 -5.60
CA GLU A 144 -11.09 -30.13 -4.17
C GLU A 144 -9.68 -29.78 -3.66
N TYR A 145 -9.61 -29.28 -2.42
CA TYR A 145 -8.40 -28.90 -1.70
C TYR A 145 -8.39 -29.59 -0.34
N THR A 146 -7.23 -30.01 0.14
CA THR A 146 -7.10 -30.72 1.41
C THR A 146 -6.06 -30.05 2.31
N THR A 147 -6.31 -30.06 3.61
CA THR A 147 -5.35 -29.64 4.63
C THR A 147 -5.52 -30.45 5.90
N THR A 148 -4.48 -30.55 6.70
CA THR A 148 -4.54 -31.13 8.05
C THR A 148 -4.55 -30.00 9.08
N ALA A 149 -5.40 -30.12 10.09
CA ALA A 149 -5.45 -29.14 11.17
C ALA A 149 -4.08 -28.98 11.86
N TRP A 150 -3.66 -27.75 11.98
CA TRP A 150 -2.40 -27.38 12.63
C TRP A 150 -2.48 -27.57 14.14
N ASP A 151 -1.33 -27.72 14.78
CA ASP A 151 -1.20 -27.77 16.26
C ASP A 151 -1.16 -26.38 16.89
N LYS A 152 -0.90 -25.34 16.07
CA LYS A 152 -0.82 -23.92 16.46
C LYS A 152 -1.53 -23.07 15.41
N ASN A 153 -1.89 -21.86 15.80
CA ASN A 153 -2.51 -20.86 14.91
C ASN A 153 -1.48 -19.99 14.16
N TYR A 154 -0.22 -20.42 14.10
CA TYR A 154 0.86 -19.73 13.39
C TYR A 154 1.90 -20.74 12.86
N ILE A 155 2.58 -20.34 11.80
CA ILE A 155 3.81 -21.00 11.31
C ILE A 155 5.00 -20.34 11.99
N GLY A 156 5.90 -21.13 12.53
CA GLY A 156 7.15 -20.65 13.11
C GLY A 156 8.36 -21.40 12.58
N PHE A 157 9.30 -20.68 12.03
CA PHE A 157 10.58 -21.23 11.57
C PHE A 157 11.75 -20.36 12.01
N LYS A 158 12.97 -20.87 11.87
CA LYS A 158 14.18 -20.13 12.15
C LYS A 158 14.78 -19.63 10.86
N VAL A 159 15.00 -18.33 10.77
CA VAL A 159 15.80 -17.75 9.70
C VAL A 159 17.26 -18.12 9.82
N THR A 160 18.00 -18.08 8.74
CA THR A 160 19.46 -18.25 8.70
C THR A 160 20.12 -17.31 9.71
N GLU A 161 20.99 -17.85 10.55
CA GLU A 161 21.70 -17.05 11.54
C GLU A 161 22.64 -16.07 10.85
N ARG A 162 22.43 -14.79 11.14
CA ARG A 162 23.25 -13.68 10.63
C ARG A 162 23.52 -12.74 11.80
N GLU A 163 24.73 -12.86 12.34
CA GLU A 163 25.13 -12.08 13.52
C GLU A 163 25.04 -10.57 13.25
N GLY A 164 24.42 -9.84 14.16
CA GLY A 164 24.28 -8.39 14.07
C GLY A 164 23.21 -7.90 13.08
N TYR A 165 22.30 -8.77 12.62
CA TYR A 165 21.17 -8.37 11.77
C TYR A 165 19.83 -8.52 12.48
N ASN A 166 18.94 -7.58 12.23
CA ASN A 166 17.53 -7.64 12.60
C ASN A 166 16.68 -7.97 11.37
N ILE A 167 15.52 -8.60 11.59
CA ILE A 167 14.42 -8.60 10.62
C ILE A 167 13.75 -7.25 10.73
N ASP A 168 13.50 -6.60 9.59
CA ASP A 168 12.95 -5.25 9.54
C ASP A 168 11.59 -5.23 8.84
N ASP A 169 11.48 -5.83 7.66
CA ASP A 169 10.26 -5.85 6.87
C ASP A 169 10.14 -7.17 6.11
N GLY A 170 8.97 -7.45 5.53
CA GLY A 170 8.75 -8.66 4.76
C GLY A 170 7.57 -8.58 3.80
N ALA A 171 7.55 -9.54 2.89
CA ALA A 171 6.45 -9.79 1.98
C ALA A 171 6.25 -11.30 1.79
N VAL A 172 5.17 -11.67 1.10
CA VAL A 172 4.91 -13.04 0.67
C VAL A 172 4.59 -13.06 -0.81
N ALA A 173 5.03 -14.10 -1.51
CA ALA A 173 4.72 -14.35 -2.92
C ALA A 173 4.94 -15.83 -3.24
N ASP A 174 4.31 -16.34 -4.28
CA ASP A 174 4.59 -17.66 -4.84
C ASP A 174 5.83 -17.58 -5.74
N LEU A 175 7.00 -17.82 -5.15
CA LEU A 175 8.29 -17.63 -5.83
C LEU A 175 8.67 -18.80 -6.75
N ASP A 176 8.15 -19.99 -6.50
CA ASP A 176 8.51 -21.20 -7.27
C ASP A 176 7.36 -21.80 -8.07
N GLY A 177 6.17 -21.18 -8.02
CA GLY A 177 5.03 -21.54 -8.85
C GLY A 177 4.25 -22.76 -8.34
N ASP A 178 4.38 -23.10 -7.06
CA ASP A 178 3.66 -24.24 -6.47
C ASP A 178 2.25 -23.88 -5.97
N GLY A 179 1.87 -22.60 -6.01
CA GLY A 179 0.57 -22.06 -5.60
C GLY A 179 0.50 -21.68 -4.12
N GLU A 180 1.57 -21.90 -3.36
CA GLU A 180 1.70 -21.50 -1.96
C GLU A 180 2.68 -20.32 -1.84
N TYR A 181 2.62 -19.58 -0.73
CA TYR A 181 3.51 -18.44 -0.55
C TYR A 181 4.84 -18.83 0.09
N GLU A 182 5.93 -18.30 -0.46
CA GLU A 182 7.20 -18.14 0.21
C GLU A 182 7.23 -16.81 0.96
N ILE A 183 8.21 -16.69 1.86
CA ILE A 183 8.40 -15.54 2.74
C ILE A 183 9.67 -14.81 2.36
N LEU A 184 9.53 -13.55 2.02
CA LEU A 184 10.62 -12.62 1.74
C LEU A 184 10.88 -11.77 2.99
N LEU A 185 12.13 -11.67 3.41
CA LEU A 185 12.52 -10.89 4.58
C LEU A 185 13.61 -9.89 4.22
N ARG A 186 13.36 -8.61 4.51
CA ARG A 186 14.41 -7.60 4.54
C ARG A 186 15.13 -7.69 5.88
N ARG A 187 16.44 -7.86 5.82
CA ARG A 187 17.29 -7.89 7.02
C ARG A 187 18.29 -6.74 6.98
N VAL A 188 18.37 -6.03 8.08
CA VAL A 188 19.22 -4.86 8.21
C VAL A 188 20.26 -5.06 9.32
N PRO A 189 21.50 -4.63 9.11
CA PRO A 189 22.52 -4.71 10.16
C PRO A 189 22.14 -3.81 11.34
N SER A 190 22.30 -4.33 12.56
CA SER A 190 22.21 -3.58 13.82
C SER A 190 23.44 -2.68 13.95
N MET A 191 23.54 -1.63 13.15
CA MET A 191 24.81 -0.93 12.96
C MET A 191 25.00 0.30 13.82
N ASP A 192 26.24 0.44 14.30
CA ASP A 192 26.89 1.74 14.28
C ASP A 192 27.12 2.17 12.81
N VAL A 193 26.36 3.16 12.35
CA VAL A 193 26.37 3.71 10.98
C VAL A 193 27.77 4.14 10.48
N ASN A 194 28.80 4.06 11.31
CA ASN A 194 30.15 4.50 11.00
C ASN A 194 31.10 3.39 10.55
N THR A 195 30.76 2.13 10.71
CA THR A 195 31.70 1.02 10.41
C THR A 195 31.49 0.36 9.05
N ARG A 196 30.29 0.42 8.46
CA ARG A 196 29.92 -0.03 7.10
C ARG A 196 30.63 -1.29 6.60
N THR A 197 30.61 -2.32 7.40
CA THR A 197 31.16 -3.63 7.01
C THR A 197 30.05 -4.64 6.65
N SER A 198 28.80 -4.23 6.78
CA SER A 198 27.63 -5.06 6.55
C SER A 198 26.54 -4.22 5.87
N TYR A 199 25.82 -4.81 4.94
CA TYR A 199 24.81 -4.15 4.10
C TYR A 199 23.46 -4.84 4.23
N PRO A 200 22.32 -4.15 4.00
CA PRO A 200 21.03 -4.80 4.00
C PRO A 200 20.95 -5.93 2.97
N VAL A 201 20.15 -6.95 3.31
CA VAL A 201 19.91 -8.09 2.41
C VAL A 201 18.42 -8.38 2.33
N ILE A 202 18.00 -8.98 1.20
CA ILE A 202 16.70 -9.63 1.04
C ILE A 202 16.95 -11.14 1.03
N GLU A 203 16.22 -11.87 1.86
CA GLU A 203 16.32 -13.33 1.95
C GLU A 203 14.95 -13.95 1.66
N ALA A 204 14.92 -15.05 0.91
CA ALA A 204 13.72 -15.83 0.64
C ALA A 204 13.73 -17.16 1.39
N TYR A 205 12.57 -17.55 1.90
CA TYR A 205 12.37 -18.77 2.68
C TYR A 205 11.06 -19.45 2.31
N LYS A 206 11.07 -20.77 2.25
CA LYS A 206 9.82 -21.56 2.30
C LYS A 206 9.20 -21.51 3.70
N THR A 207 7.92 -21.80 3.80
CA THR A 207 7.19 -21.79 5.08
C THR A 207 7.68 -22.82 6.10
N ASP A 208 8.45 -23.82 5.67
CA ASP A 208 9.13 -24.78 6.55
C ASP A 208 10.50 -24.28 7.09
N GLY A 209 10.93 -23.07 6.65
CA GLY A 209 12.20 -22.45 7.04
C GLY A 209 13.37 -22.81 6.11
N THR A 210 13.12 -23.52 5.01
CA THR A 210 14.15 -23.77 4.00
C THR A 210 14.55 -22.43 3.35
N HIS A 211 15.81 -22.04 3.50
CA HIS A 211 16.38 -20.88 2.85
C HIS A 211 16.54 -21.12 1.35
N MET A 212 16.02 -20.24 0.53
CA MET A 212 16.11 -20.32 -0.94
C MET A 212 17.34 -19.56 -1.45
N TRP A 213 17.40 -18.26 -1.18
CA TRP A 213 18.47 -17.39 -1.67
C TRP A 213 18.62 -16.12 -0.82
N THR A 214 19.70 -15.39 -1.06
CA THR A 214 19.98 -14.07 -0.47
C THR A 214 20.46 -13.12 -1.56
N ILE A 215 19.86 -11.93 -1.68
CA ILE A 215 20.35 -10.79 -2.44
C ILE A 215 21.03 -9.84 -1.46
N ASP A 216 22.31 -9.52 -1.69
CA ASP A 216 23.06 -8.51 -0.93
C ASP A 216 22.97 -7.18 -1.67
N ILE A 217 22.35 -6.17 -1.04
CA ILE A 217 22.14 -4.84 -1.64
C ILE A 217 23.46 -4.14 -1.93
N GLY A 218 24.50 -4.44 -1.16
CA GLY A 218 25.84 -3.92 -1.38
C GLY A 218 26.08 -2.54 -0.74
N PRO A 219 27.26 -1.96 -1.02
CA PRO A 219 27.77 -0.80 -0.28
C PRO A 219 27.10 0.54 -0.62
N ASN A 220 26.32 0.58 -1.69
CA ASN A 220 25.77 1.84 -2.20
C ASN A 220 24.37 2.17 -1.65
N GLU A 221 23.75 1.27 -0.87
CA GLU A 221 22.60 1.58 -0.03
C GLU A 221 23.00 1.49 1.44
N ILE A 222 22.92 2.62 2.13
CA ILE A 222 23.36 2.74 3.52
C ILE A 222 22.26 3.21 4.46
N ASN A 223 21.06 3.39 3.94
CA ASN A 223 19.89 3.80 4.70
C ASN A 223 18.80 2.72 4.59
N GLU A 224 18.65 1.95 5.63
CA GLU A 224 17.73 0.82 5.70
C GLU A 224 16.26 1.15 5.39
N VAL A 225 15.82 2.40 5.61
CA VAL A 225 14.41 2.80 5.42
C VAL A 225 14.00 3.01 3.96
N ASP A 226 14.97 3.06 3.04
CA ASP A 226 14.71 3.32 1.62
C ASP A 226 14.89 2.06 0.75
N ILE A 227 14.81 0.85 1.35
CA ILE A 227 14.92 -0.43 0.64
C ILE A 227 13.54 -1.05 0.53
N ASN A 228 12.79 -0.64 -0.47
CA ASN A 228 11.51 -1.23 -0.80
C ASN A 228 11.67 -2.26 -1.93
N PHE A 229 10.85 -3.30 -1.90
CA PHE A 229 10.78 -4.30 -2.96
C PHE A 229 9.32 -4.70 -3.20
N LEU A 230 9.05 -5.20 -4.39
CA LEU A 230 7.78 -5.75 -4.83
C LEU A 230 8.01 -7.20 -5.23
N ALA A 231 7.09 -8.10 -4.87
CA ALA A 231 7.08 -9.48 -5.34
C ALA A 231 5.70 -9.82 -5.89
N TYR A 232 5.66 -10.23 -7.15
CA TYR A 232 4.42 -10.57 -7.88
C TYR A 232 4.75 -11.30 -9.18
N ASP A 233 3.84 -12.16 -9.66
CA ASP A 233 3.91 -12.76 -10.99
C ASP A 233 3.59 -11.69 -12.05
N MET A 234 4.65 -11.03 -12.54
CA MET A 234 4.53 -9.87 -13.43
C MET A 234 4.37 -10.25 -14.89
N ASP A 235 4.83 -11.43 -15.30
CA ASP A 235 4.79 -11.86 -16.71
C ASP A 235 3.78 -13.00 -16.98
N GLY A 236 3.13 -13.51 -15.92
CA GLY A 236 2.07 -14.49 -16.00
C GLY A 236 2.56 -15.93 -16.19
N ASP A 237 3.80 -16.22 -15.82
CA ASP A 237 4.37 -17.56 -15.93
C ASP A 237 4.03 -18.48 -14.74
N GLY A 238 3.41 -17.91 -13.69
CA GLY A 238 2.99 -18.58 -12.46
C GLY A 238 4.03 -18.54 -11.35
N LYS A 239 5.11 -17.79 -11.51
CA LYS A 239 6.14 -17.54 -10.50
C LYS A 239 6.31 -16.05 -10.28
N ALA A 240 6.40 -15.63 -9.03
CA ALA A 240 6.60 -14.22 -8.74
C ALA A 240 8.05 -13.77 -9.01
N GLU A 241 8.22 -12.66 -9.71
CA GLU A 241 9.47 -11.90 -9.74
C GLU A 241 9.62 -11.06 -8.49
N VAL A 242 10.88 -10.79 -8.12
CA VAL A 242 11.21 -9.76 -7.13
C VAL A 242 11.78 -8.54 -7.82
N ILE A 243 11.14 -7.39 -7.62
CA ILE A 243 11.54 -6.14 -8.24
C ILE A 243 11.99 -5.17 -7.16
N MET A 244 13.17 -4.61 -7.31
CA MET A 244 13.72 -3.68 -6.34
C MET A 244 14.76 -2.75 -6.95
N ARG A 245 15.09 -1.68 -6.22
CA ARG A 245 16.23 -0.83 -6.52
C ARG A 245 17.52 -1.59 -6.27
N SER A 246 18.43 -1.52 -7.22
CA SER A 246 19.77 -2.08 -7.15
C SER A 246 20.85 -1.06 -7.52
N PHE A 247 22.11 -1.44 -7.34
CA PHE A 247 23.26 -0.58 -7.52
C PHE A 247 24.44 -1.35 -8.11
N GLU A 248 25.48 -0.66 -8.53
CA GLU A 248 26.79 -1.29 -8.62
C GLU A 248 27.22 -1.85 -7.26
N GLY A 249 27.77 -3.05 -7.24
CA GLY A 249 28.10 -3.78 -6.01
C GLY A 249 26.96 -4.58 -5.40
N THR A 250 25.72 -4.53 -5.90
CA THR A 250 24.65 -5.45 -5.52
C THR A 250 25.00 -6.87 -6.00
N THR A 251 24.80 -7.87 -5.15
CA THR A 251 25.05 -9.29 -5.46
C THR A 251 23.73 -10.06 -5.43
N ASP A 252 23.42 -10.74 -6.53
CA ASP A 252 22.19 -11.53 -6.69
C ASP A 252 22.22 -12.87 -5.95
N GLY A 253 21.09 -13.62 -5.99
CA GLY A 253 20.94 -14.92 -5.34
C GLY A 253 21.85 -16.03 -5.87
N LYS A 254 22.46 -15.86 -7.05
CA LYS A 254 23.45 -16.76 -7.64
C LYS A 254 24.89 -16.37 -7.32
N GLY A 255 25.09 -15.21 -6.68
CA GLY A 255 26.41 -14.69 -6.34
C GLY A 255 27.05 -13.84 -7.44
N ASN A 256 26.29 -13.41 -8.46
CA ASN A 256 26.78 -12.47 -9.47
C ASN A 256 26.68 -11.05 -8.92
N THR A 257 27.80 -10.32 -8.97
CA THR A 257 27.87 -8.94 -8.49
C THR A 257 27.81 -7.96 -9.66
N THR A 258 26.95 -6.94 -9.56
CA THR A 258 26.88 -5.84 -10.51
C THR A 258 28.19 -5.05 -10.47
N GLY A 259 28.93 -5.05 -11.59
CA GLY A 259 30.21 -4.35 -11.75
C GLY A 259 30.04 -2.87 -12.07
N ASP A 260 31.15 -2.25 -12.44
CA ASP A 260 31.22 -0.87 -12.97
C ASP A 260 30.43 -0.78 -14.28
N THR A 261 29.31 -0.09 -14.27
CA THR A 261 28.40 0.04 -15.43
C THR A 261 28.62 1.31 -16.22
N ASN A 262 29.19 2.34 -15.61
CA ASN A 262 29.42 3.64 -16.21
C ASN A 262 30.88 3.86 -16.69
N GLY A 263 31.77 2.93 -16.32
CA GLY A 263 33.18 2.94 -16.75
C GLY A 263 34.07 3.92 -15.98
N ASP A 264 33.68 4.35 -14.79
CA ASP A 264 34.44 5.29 -13.96
C ASP A 264 35.46 4.59 -13.03
N GLY A 265 35.45 3.27 -12.97
CA GLY A 265 36.34 2.44 -12.15
C GLY A 265 35.93 2.32 -10.71
N ILE A 266 34.73 2.75 -10.34
CA ILE A 266 34.16 2.73 -8.98
C ILE A 266 32.96 1.80 -8.95
N THR A 267 32.88 0.93 -7.96
CA THR A 267 31.68 0.11 -7.66
C THR A 267 31.22 0.28 -6.21
N ASP A 268 31.97 1.03 -5.41
CA ASP A 268 31.67 1.34 -4.00
C ASP A 268 31.81 2.86 -3.78
N TYR A 269 30.73 3.56 -4.00
CA TYR A 269 30.63 5.02 -3.87
C TYR A 269 30.63 5.48 -2.41
N SER A 270 30.43 4.56 -1.46
CA SER A 270 30.47 4.86 -0.03
C SER A 270 31.87 5.20 0.50
N LYS A 271 32.92 4.85 -0.24
CA LYS A 271 34.32 5.13 0.14
C LYS A 271 34.76 6.56 -0.07
N SER A 272 34.03 7.33 -0.84
CA SER A 272 34.36 8.74 -1.10
C SER A 272 33.70 9.66 -0.08
N GLU A 273 34.45 10.27 0.83
CA GLU A 273 33.90 11.22 1.81
C GLU A 273 33.16 12.38 1.15
N SER A 274 33.60 12.84 -0.03
CA SER A 274 32.95 13.91 -0.77
C SER A 274 31.59 13.49 -1.36
N ASN A 275 31.32 12.19 -1.44
CA ASN A 275 30.07 11.62 -1.93
C ASN A 275 29.13 11.21 -0.78
N LEU A 276 29.46 11.58 0.45
CA LEU A 276 28.65 11.30 1.62
C LEU A 276 28.05 12.57 2.18
N ALA A 277 26.77 12.51 2.51
CA ALA A 277 26.06 13.57 3.18
C ALA A 277 25.41 13.05 4.45
N ILE A 278 25.24 13.93 5.45
CA ILE A 278 24.65 13.58 6.76
C ILE A 278 23.38 14.40 6.96
N PHE A 279 22.32 13.73 7.36
CA PHE A 279 21.09 14.36 7.83
C PHE A 279 20.52 13.60 9.04
N LYS A 280 20.30 14.29 10.15
CA LYS A 280 19.80 13.72 11.42
C LYS A 280 20.58 12.44 11.84
N ASP A 281 21.91 12.54 11.88
CA ASP A 281 22.84 11.47 12.26
C ASP A 281 22.86 10.23 11.33
N ARG A 282 22.12 10.25 10.21
CA ARG A 282 22.18 9.24 9.15
C ARG A 282 23.02 9.72 7.99
N GLN A 283 23.74 8.79 7.38
CA GLN A 283 24.53 9.06 6.19
C GLN A 283 23.76 8.63 4.94
N TYR A 284 23.99 9.36 3.85
CA TYR A 284 23.42 9.12 2.54
C TYR A 284 24.51 9.21 1.48
N ILE A 285 24.42 8.39 0.44
CA ILE A 285 25.25 8.50 -0.75
C ILE A 285 24.63 9.54 -1.68
N VAL A 286 25.40 10.59 -1.98
CA VAL A 286 24.95 11.74 -2.76
C VAL A 286 24.65 11.35 -4.20
N SER A 287 25.59 10.62 -4.84
CA SER A 287 25.47 10.19 -6.24
C SER A 287 26.00 8.77 -6.41
N THR A 288 25.24 7.94 -7.10
CA THR A 288 25.58 6.57 -7.50
C THR A 288 24.67 6.17 -8.66
N PRO A 289 25.09 5.31 -9.60
CA PRO A 289 24.17 4.65 -10.51
C PRO A 289 23.09 3.90 -9.73
N GLU A 290 21.83 4.12 -10.08
CA GLU A 290 20.66 3.45 -9.49
C GLU A 290 19.91 2.72 -10.60
N PHE A 291 19.54 1.47 -10.33
CA PHE A 291 18.80 0.63 -11.26
C PHE A 291 17.50 0.16 -10.65
N LEU A 292 16.54 -0.14 -11.50
CA LEU A 292 15.42 -1.02 -11.21
C LEU A 292 15.76 -2.38 -11.79
N SER A 293 15.75 -3.43 -10.95
CA SER A 293 16.14 -4.79 -11.35
C SER A 293 15.01 -5.77 -11.15
N ILE A 294 14.92 -6.77 -12.04
CA ILE A 294 14.08 -7.96 -11.94
C ILE A 294 14.96 -9.10 -11.45
N TYR A 295 14.49 -9.81 -10.44
CA TYR A 295 15.10 -11.03 -9.94
C TYR A 295 14.11 -12.19 -10.08
N ASP A 296 14.57 -13.30 -10.62
CA ASP A 296 13.83 -14.56 -10.66
C ASP A 296 13.48 -15.02 -9.25
N GLY A 297 12.20 -15.27 -8.97
CA GLY A 297 11.72 -15.56 -7.62
C GLY A 297 12.27 -16.85 -7.04
N GLU A 298 12.42 -17.90 -7.85
CA GLU A 298 12.90 -19.21 -7.40
C GLU A 298 14.39 -19.19 -7.02
N THR A 299 15.18 -18.37 -7.69
CA THR A 299 16.65 -18.41 -7.58
C THR A 299 17.29 -17.15 -7.06
N GLY A 300 16.60 -16.01 -7.10
CA GLY A 300 17.15 -14.69 -6.80
C GLY A 300 18.16 -14.18 -7.83
N GLU A 301 18.25 -14.79 -9.02
CA GLU A 301 19.14 -14.36 -10.11
C GLU A 301 18.60 -13.08 -10.76
N GLU A 302 19.45 -12.09 -10.98
CA GLU A 302 19.06 -10.89 -11.73
C GLU A 302 18.89 -11.21 -13.22
N THR A 303 17.67 -11.04 -13.74
CA THR A 303 17.30 -11.40 -15.12
C THR A 303 17.26 -10.20 -16.07
N ASP A 304 16.93 -9.01 -15.53
CA ASP A 304 16.96 -7.74 -16.27
C ASP A 304 17.17 -6.54 -15.34
N ARG A 305 17.61 -5.44 -15.90
CA ARG A 305 17.71 -4.14 -15.23
C ARG A 305 17.54 -2.97 -16.19
N THR A 306 17.04 -1.87 -15.67
CA THR A 306 16.98 -0.58 -16.35
C THR A 306 17.45 0.53 -15.41
N ASP A 307 17.80 1.70 -15.94
CA ASP A 307 18.09 2.88 -15.12
C ASP A 307 16.86 3.26 -14.31
N LEU A 308 17.03 3.49 -13.01
CA LEU A 308 15.91 3.89 -12.14
C LEU A 308 15.45 5.32 -12.49
N LYS A 309 14.20 5.45 -12.83
CA LYS A 309 13.50 6.73 -13.09
C LYS A 309 12.39 6.98 -12.07
N PRO A 310 12.12 8.26 -11.77
CA PRO A 310 12.91 9.45 -12.08
C PRO A 310 14.27 9.44 -11.36
N SER A 311 15.32 9.97 -12.00
CA SER A 311 16.64 10.09 -11.37
C SER A 311 16.58 10.98 -10.12
N LYS A 312 17.43 10.70 -9.13
CA LYS A 312 17.64 11.61 -8.00
C LYS A 312 18.42 12.86 -8.34
N GLU A 313 19.11 12.87 -9.47
CA GLU A 313 19.86 14.03 -9.95
C GLU A 313 19.01 14.95 -10.85
N PRO A 314 19.20 16.27 -10.78
CA PRO A 314 20.06 16.99 -9.83
C PRO A 314 19.38 17.14 -8.46
N LEU A 315 20.16 17.06 -7.38
CA LEU A 315 19.62 17.15 -6.01
C LEU A 315 18.87 18.45 -5.72
N SER A 316 19.21 19.55 -6.43
CA SER A 316 18.52 20.84 -6.29
C SER A 316 17.01 20.79 -6.56
N ASP A 317 16.55 19.80 -7.32
CA ASP A 317 15.15 19.66 -7.72
C ASP A 317 14.26 19.15 -6.56
N TRP A 318 14.87 18.54 -5.53
CA TRP A 318 14.14 17.90 -4.45
C TRP A 318 13.77 18.82 -3.31
N SER A 319 14.20 20.08 -3.33
CA SER A 319 13.65 21.11 -2.47
C SER A 319 14.05 22.51 -2.93
N TYR A 320 13.08 23.41 -2.94
CA TYR A 320 13.34 24.84 -3.13
C TYR A 320 13.60 25.59 -1.81
N ARG A 321 13.30 24.93 -0.66
CA ARG A 321 13.37 25.53 0.68
C ARG A 321 14.73 25.35 1.33
N TYR A 322 15.48 24.33 0.90
CA TYR A 322 16.71 23.89 1.55
C TYR A 322 17.84 23.77 0.55
N SER A 323 19.05 24.05 1.03
CA SER A 323 20.31 23.87 0.29
C SER A 323 21.27 22.89 0.96
N ASP A 324 20.85 22.30 2.07
CA ASP A 324 21.63 21.30 2.80
C ASP A 324 21.65 19.98 2.04
N THR A 325 22.84 19.56 1.60
CA THR A 325 23.02 18.37 0.75
C THR A 325 22.48 17.10 1.40
N GLY A 326 22.65 16.91 2.71
CA GLY A 326 22.16 15.72 3.40
C GLY A 326 20.64 15.62 3.37
N ARG A 327 19.94 16.73 3.58
CA ARG A 327 18.47 16.78 3.50
C ARG A 327 17.98 16.57 2.06
N LEU A 328 18.63 17.18 1.08
CA LEU A 328 18.27 17.00 -0.32
C LEU A 328 18.46 15.54 -0.75
N THR A 329 19.59 14.93 -0.38
CA THR A 329 19.85 13.51 -0.67
C THR A 329 18.81 12.60 -0.02
N LYS A 330 18.48 12.81 1.27
CA LYS A 330 17.41 12.08 1.98
C LYS A 330 16.08 12.16 1.23
N ARG A 331 15.67 13.34 0.77
CA ARG A 331 14.43 13.54 0.04
C ARG A 331 14.43 12.87 -1.34
N ALA A 332 15.56 12.98 -2.04
CA ALA A 332 15.76 12.30 -3.33
C ALA A 332 15.82 10.78 -3.22
N SER A 333 16.25 10.24 -2.08
CA SER A 333 16.34 8.79 -1.84
C SER A 333 15.00 8.17 -1.46
N HIS A 334 14.05 8.95 -0.94
CA HIS A 334 12.74 8.45 -0.55
C HIS A 334 11.91 8.06 -1.78
N TYR A 335 11.44 6.82 -1.82
CA TYR A 335 10.59 6.30 -2.88
C TYR A 335 9.63 5.22 -2.35
N LEU A 336 8.54 5.03 -3.09
CA LEU A 336 7.51 4.02 -2.82
C LEU A 336 7.33 3.19 -4.08
N PHE A 337 7.10 1.88 -3.92
CA PHE A 337 6.66 1.00 -5.00
C PHE A 337 5.19 0.62 -4.82
N GLY A 338 4.51 0.40 -5.95
CA GLY A 338 3.18 -0.18 -6.02
C GLY A 338 3.04 -1.06 -7.24
N LEU A 339 2.12 -2.02 -7.15
CA LEU A 339 1.61 -2.79 -8.28
C LEU A 339 0.34 -2.11 -8.78
N ALA A 340 0.20 -1.90 -10.08
CA ALA A 340 -0.98 -1.31 -10.70
C ALA A 340 -1.33 -1.98 -12.03
N TYR A 341 -2.60 -2.02 -12.36
CA TYR A 341 -3.08 -2.48 -13.67
C TYR A 341 -3.40 -1.27 -14.55
N LEU A 342 -2.33 -0.62 -15.08
CA LEU A 342 -2.44 0.64 -15.81
C LEU A 342 -3.12 0.52 -17.17
N ASP A 343 -3.15 -0.65 -17.77
CA ASP A 343 -3.93 -0.98 -18.96
C ASP A 343 -5.23 -1.73 -18.65
N GLY A 344 -5.46 -2.03 -17.36
CA GLY A 344 -6.59 -2.79 -16.84
C GLY A 344 -6.43 -4.32 -16.90
N VAL A 345 -5.31 -4.84 -17.41
CA VAL A 345 -5.08 -6.28 -17.63
C VAL A 345 -3.73 -6.74 -17.10
N THR A 346 -2.64 -6.06 -17.51
CA THR A 346 -1.26 -6.45 -17.23
C THR A 346 -0.74 -5.74 -15.97
N PRO A 347 -0.10 -6.44 -15.03
CA PRO A 347 0.49 -5.80 -13.87
C PRO A 347 1.67 -4.91 -14.27
N SER A 348 1.73 -3.71 -13.71
CA SER A 348 2.80 -2.73 -13.89
C SER A 348 3.41 -2.38 -12.54
N VAL A 349 4.71 -2.12 -12.54
CA VAL A 349 5.43 -1.53 -11.40
C VAL A 349 5.29 -0.02 -11.47
N VAL A 350 4.83 0.59 -10.40
CA VAL A 350 4.80 2.04 -10.24
C VAL A 350 5.79 2.45 -9.16
N MET A 351 6.61 3.44 -9.44
CA MET A 351 7.51 4.05 -8.47
C MET A 351 7.18 5.53 -8.33
N VAL A 352 6.97 5.97 -7.08
CA VAL A 352 6.82 7.38 -6.71
C VAL A 352 8.01 7.81 -5.88
N ARG A 353 8.74 8.85 -6.31
CA ARG A 353 9.92 9.38 -5.62
C ARG A 353 9.65 10.77 -5.08
N GLY A 354 10.13 11.03 -3.85
CA GLY A 354 9.90 12.29 -3.14
C GLY A 354 8.66 12.24 -2.26
N ALA A 355 8.50 13.26 -1.40
CA ALA A 355 7.37 13.34 -0.48
C ALA A 355 7.03 14.80 -0.10
N TRP A 356 7.96 15.53 0.51
CA TRP A 356 7.69 16.82 1.14
C TRP A 356 7.71 18.04 0.21
N ASP A 357 8.35 17.92 -0.95
CA ASP A 357 8.46 19.01 -1.94
C ASP A 357 8.18 18.45 -3.34
N ASN A 358 9.19 18.09 -4.14
CA ASN A 358 8.99 17.51 -5.44
C ASN A 358 8.40 16.10 -5.32
N VAL A 359 7.51 15.76 -6.24
CA VAL A 359 6.95 14.42 -6.41
C VAL A 359 7.15 14.03 -7.87
N ARG A 360 7.80 12.91 -8.09
CA ARG A 360 8.02 12.34 -9.42
C ARG A 360 7.63 10.88 -9.42
N ALA A 361 7.12 10.41 -10.54
CA ALA A 361 6.70 9.01 -10.66
C ALA A 361 7.12 8.43 -12.01
N ALA A 362 7.20 7.11 -12.08
CA ALA A 362 7.37 6.39 -13.32
C ALA A 362 6.73 5.00 -13.21
N ALA A 363 6.38 4.42 -14.34
CA ALA A 363 5.77 3.10 -14.42
C ALA A 363 6.41 2.25 -15.50
N TRP A 364 6.39 0.94 -15.26
CA TRP A 364 6.90 -0.08 -16.18
C TRP A 364 6.04 -1.33 -16.10
N HIS A 365 5.83 -1.96 -17.23
CA HIS A 365 5.39 -3.36 -17.30
C HIS A 365 6.55 -4.27 -17.72
N ILE A 366 6.36 -5.58 -17.59
CA ILE A 366 7.32 -6.58 -18.05
C ILE A 366 6.79 -7.22 -19.35
N GLU A 367 7.60 -7.21 -20.40
CA GLU A 367 7.32 -7.90 -21.66
C GLU A 367 8.56 -8.73 -22.05
N ASP A 368 8.35 -10.03 -22.29
CA ASP A 368 9.45 -10.97 -22.60
C ASP A 368 10.56 -10.97 -21.52
N GLY A 369 10.19 -10.89 -20.22
CA GLY A 369 11.12 -10.87 -19.08
C GLY A 369 11.95 -9.58 -18.97
N LYS A 370 11.52 -8.47 -19.58
CA LYS A 370 12.26 -7.19 -19.60
C LYS A 370 11.36 -6.01 -19.28
N PHE A 371 11.92 -5.03 -18.60
CA PHE A 371 11.26 -3.76 -18.36
C PHE A 371 10.93 -3.02 -19.66
N LYS A 372 9.68 -2.56 -19.74
CA LYS A 372 9.18 -1.60 -20.72
C LYS A 372 8.62 -0.40 -19.96
N GLU A 373 9.18 0.77 -20.22
CA GLU A 373 8.71 2.02 -19.60
C GLU A 373 7.36 2.44 -20.20
N ASP A 374 6.35 2.60 -19.34
CA ASP A 374 5.04 3.10 -19.74
C ASP A 374 5.03 4.62 -19.79
N TRP A 375 5.45 5.26 -18.71
CA TRP A 375 5.52 6.71 -18.59
C TRP A 375 6.46 7.17 -17.47
N VAL A 376 6.89 8.43 -17.57
CA VAL A 376 7.61 9.17 -16.51
C VAL A 376 6.90 10.49 -16.27
N HIS A 377 6.53 10.75 -15.03
CA HIS A 377 5.92 11.98 -14.55
C HIS A 377 6.92 12.82 -13.74
N ASN A 378 6.93 14.12 -13.95
CA ASN A 378 7.69 15.09 -13.16
C ASN A 378 6.79 16.28 -12.81
N THR A 379 6.60 16.52 -11.53
CA THR A 379 5.85 17.68 -11.06
C THR A 379 6.67 18.96 -11.27
N GLU A 380 6.17 19.91 -12.05
CA GLU A 380 6.93 21.11 -12.42
C GLU A 380 6.50 22.38 -11.66
N ASN A 381 5.23 22.45 -11.26
CA ASN A 381 4.63 23.72 -10.80
C ASN A 381 4.37 23.73 -9.29
N LYS A 382 5.39 24.09 -8.51
CA LYS A 382 5.34 24.17 -7.03
C LYS A 382 4.36 25.21 -6.48
N ASP A 383 4.05 26.25 -7.25
CA ASP A 383 3.22 27.37 -6.80
C ASP A 383 1.75 27.19 -7.21
N ASP A 384 1.44 26.16 -7.98
CA ASP A 384 0.07 25.83 -8.35
C ASP A 384 -0.64 25.06 -7.22
N VAL A 385 -1.75 25.56 -6.78
CA VAL A 385 -2.60 24.92 -5.77
C VAL A 385 -3.21 23.59 -6.26
N ASN A 386 -3.23 23.36 -7.57
CA ASN A 386 -3.72 22.13 -8.19
C ASN A 386 -2.62 21.08 -8.41
N SER A 387 -1.34 21.46 -8.32
CA SER A 387 -0.22 20.55 -8.49
C SER A 387 -0.04 19.65 -7.28
N ILE A 388 0.34 18.40 -7.51
CA ILE A 388 0.67 17.41 -6.48
C ILE A 388 1.99 17.70 -5.74
N TRP A 389 2.68 18.80 -6.05
CA TRP A 389 3.91 19.21 -5.35
C TRP A 389 3.72 19.25 -3.84
N GLY A 390 4.51 18.46 -3.11
CA GLY A 390 4.50 18.39 -1.65
C GLY A 390 3.32 17.63 -1.05
N ALA A 391 2.62 16.83 -1.85
CA ALA A 391 1.40 16.14 -1.44
C ALA A 391 1.57 14.61 -1.23
N CYS A 392 2.73 14.02 -1.54
CA CYS A 392 2.93 12.58 -1.39
C CYS A 392 3.13 12.17 0.07
N ASN A 393 2.45 11.12 0.52
CA ASN A 393 2.60 10.51 1.85
C ASN A 393 3.72 9.46 1.90
N HIS A 394 3.81 8.70 3.00
CA HIS A 394 4.76 7.60 3.19
C HIS A 394 4.27 6.23 2.72
N ASN A 395 3.06 6.15 2.19
CA ASN A 395 2.50 4.94 1.60
C ASN A 395 1.82 5.24 0.26
N LEU A 396 1.57 4.19 -0.50
CA LEU A 396 0.99 4.22 -1.84
C LEU A 396 -0.17 3.22 -1.90
N VAL A 397 -1.23 3.59 -2.58
CA VAL A 397 -2.36 2.71 -2.92
C VAL A 397 -2.63 2.83 -4.41
N THR A 398 -2.84 1.72 -5.07
CA THR A 398 -3.25 1.64 -6.47
C THR A 398 -4.63 1.02 -6.55
N VAL A 399 -5.56 1.70 -7.19
CA VAL A 399 -6.96 1.26 -7.30
C VAL A 399 -7.69 2.06 -8.38
N ASP A 400 -8.59 1.41 -9.10
CA ASP A 400 -9.50 2.02 -10.08
C ASP A 400 -10.57 2.86 -9.37
N VAL A 401 -10.28 4.15 -9.12
CA VAL A 401 -11.19 5.04 -8.38
C VAL A 401 -12.21 5.73 -9.27
N ASP A 402 -11.96 5.83 -10.57
CA ASP A 402 -12.87 6.45 -11.53
C ASP A 402 -13.67 5.44 -12.36
N PHE A 403 -13.40 4.14 -12.14
CA PHE A 403 -14.11 3.01 -12.73
C PHE A 403 -13.95 2.91 -14.25
N ASP A 404 -12.82 3.36 -14.81
CA ASP A 404 -12.47 3.19 -16.21
C ASP A 404 -11.86 1.80 -16.51
N GLY A 405 -11.58 1.01 -15.47
CA GLY A 405 -11.03 -0.34 -15.50
C GLY A 405 -9.52 -0.39 -15.35
N LYS A 406 -8.87 0.72 -15.06
CA LYS A 406 -7.43 0.85 -14.85
C LYS A 406 -7.16 1.46 -13.49
N ASP A 407 -5.98 1.19 -12.92
CA ASP A 407 -5.67 1.66 -11.58
C ASP A 407 -5.03 3.05 -11.60
N GLU A 408 -5.51 3.94 -10.73
CA GLU A 408 -4.87 5.19 -10.35
C GLU A 408 -3.91 4.98 -9.20
N ILE A 409 -2.99 5.94 -9.04
CA ILE A 409 -1.95 5.95 -8.02
C ILE A 409 -2.27 7.04 -7.00
N LEU A 410 -2.61 6.63 -5.77
CA LEU A 410 -2.95 7.53 -4.67
C LEU A 410 -1.85 7.53 -3.60
N SER A 411 -1.52 8.71 -3.08
CA SER A 411 -0.62 8.85 -1.93
C SER A 411 -1.02 10.05 -1.06
N GLY A 412 -1.90 9.78 -0.08
CA GLY A 412 -2.45 10.83 0.78
C GLY A 412 -3.26 11.85 0.00
N PRO A 413 -2.90 13.16 0.03
CA PRO A 413 -3.69 14.20 -0.61
C PRO A 413 -3.40 14.38 -2.11
N MET A 414 -3.04 13.30 -2.83
CA MET A 414 -2.81 13.36 -4.27
C MET A 414 -3.25 12.09 -4.99
N ALA A 415 -3.56 12.23 -6.28
CA ALA A 415 -3.70 11.12 -7.20
C ALA A 415 -3.05 11.42 -8.56
N ILE A 416 -2.51 10.36 -9.18
CA ILE A 416 -1.98 10.32 -10.54
C ILE A 416 -2.82 9.29 -11.30
N ASP A 417 -3.25 9.65 -12.51
CA ASP A 417 -4.02 8.81 -13.41
C ASP A 417 -3.16 7.67 -13.98
N HIS A 418 -3.79 6.61 -14.45
CA HIS A 418 -3.15 5.45 -15.07
C HIS A 418 -2.17 5.82 -16.21
N ASP A 419 -2.34 6.96 -16.87
CA ASP A 419 -1.48 7.45 -17.95
C ASP A 419 -0.34 8.36 -17.49
N GLY A 420 -0.18 8.54 -16.16
CA GLY A 420 0.84 9.38 -15.54
C GLY A 420 0.48 10.86 -15.40
N SER A 421 -0.73 11.28 -15.78
CA SER A 421 -1.18 12.66 -15.58
C SER A 421 -1.66 12.91 -14.14
N GLU A 422 -1.50 14.15 -13.63
CA GLU A 422 -2.02 14.53 -12.32
C GLU A 422 -3.55 14.58 -12.34
N MET A 423 -4.25 13.80 -11.50
CA MET A 423 -5.68 13.90 -11.34
C MET A 423 -6.06 15.08 -10.45
N TYR A 424 -5.51 15.10 -9.23
CA TYR A 424 -5.77 16.16 -8.26
C TYR A 424 -4.69 16.26 -7.19
N ALA A 425 -4.62 17.46 -6.59
CA ALA A 425 -4.10 17.67 -5.24
C ALA A 425 -5.25 18.12 -4.35
N VAL A 426 -5.42 17.49 -3.18
CA VAL A 426 -6.52 17.77 -2.26
C VAL A 426 -6.44 19.19 -1.72
N LYS A 427 -7.59 19.87 -1.67
CA LYS A 427 -7.73 21.25 -1.20
C LYS A 427 -8.91 21.38 -0.25
N VAL A 428 -8.76 22.29 0.69
CA VAL A 428 -9.84 22.79 1.53
C VAL A 428 -10.02 24.29 1.26
N TYR A 429 -11.16 24.84 1.61
CA TYR A 429 -11.50 26.24 1.32
C TYR A 429 -11.86 26.97 2.61
N ASP A 430 -11.38 28.20 2.77
CA ASP A 430 -11.82 29.06 3.85
C ASP A 430 -13.24 29.63 3.59
N ASN A 431 -13.79 30.33 4.57
CA ASN A 431 -15.13 30.91 4.46
C ASN A 431 -15.25 32.01 3.39
N ASP A 432 -14.14 32.51 2.87
CA ASP A 432 -14.06 33.48 1.77
C ASP A 432 -13.85 32.79 0.40
N GLY A 433 -13.72 31.46 0.38
CA GLY A 433 -13.51 30.65 -0.82
C GLY A 433 -12.06 30.57 -1.28
N ASN A 434 -11.08 30.96 -0.46
CA ASN A 434 -9.67 30.81 -0.80
C ASN A 434 -9.23 29.36 -0.56
N ALA A 435 -8.59 28.77 -1.57
CA ALA A 435 -8.10 27.40 -1.51
C ALA A 435 -6.81 27.30 -0.68
N GLN A 436 -6.74 26.29 0.17
CA GLN A 436 -5.53 25.81 0.80
C GLN A 436 -5.26 24.37 0.38
N LYS A 437 -4.14 24.14 -0.30
CA LYS A 437 -3.68 22.78 -0.65
C LYS A 437 -3.23 22.05 0.62
N LEU A 438 -3.66 20.82 0.78
CA LEU A 438 -3.15 19.92 1.81
C LEU A 438 -1.78 19.38 1.40
N ALA A 439 -0.97 19.07 2.40
CA ALA A 439 0.43 18.73 2.22
C ALA A 439 0.71 17.31 2.70
N HIS A 440 1.94 16.87 2.54
CA HIS A 440 2.49 15.61 3.02
C HIS A 440 1.96 15.19 4.40
N GLY A 441 1.78 13.91 4.58
CA GLY A 441 1.42 13.24 5.83
C GLY A 441 2.02 11.85 5.93
N ASP A 442 1.88 11.19 7.08
CA ASP A 442 2.52 9.91 7.36
C ASP A 442 1.65 8.71 6.97
N ALA A 443 0.33 8.86 6.95
CA ALA A 443 -0.58 7.74 6.74
C ALA A 443 -1.89 8.16 6.06
N PHE A 444 -2.46 7.23 5.31
CA PHE A 444 -3.82 7.32 4.77
C PHE A 444 -4.37 5.92 4.48
N ASP A 445 -5.68 5.81 4.38
CA ASP A 445 -6.39 4.63 3.92
C ASP A 445 -7.34 5.01 2.78
N VAL A 446 -7.49 4.10 1.81
CA VAL A 446 -8.49 4.17 0.74
C VAL A 446 -9.37 2.95 0.82
N ALA A 447 -10.69 3.13 0.91
CA ALA A 447 -11.64 2.03 0.99
C ALA A 447 -13.06 2.46 0.56
N LYS A 448 -13.92 1.49 0.29
CA LYS A 448 -15.38 1.69 0.21
C LYS A 448 -15.94 1.73 1.63
N THR A 449 -15.81 2.87 2.28
CA THR A 449 -16.12 3.03 3.70
C THR A 449 -17.61 3.21 3.99
N ASP A 450 -18.39 3.68 3.00
CA ASP A 450 -19.84 3.87 3.09
C ASP A 450 -20.56 2.75 2.35
N PRO A 451 -21.29 1.84 3.02
CA PRO A 451 -21.98 0.74 2.35
C PRO A 451 -23.15 1.16 1.45
N ASP A 452 -23.57 2.44 1.49
CA ASP A 452 -24.57 3.01 0.59
C ASP A 452 -23.93 3.74 -0.62
N PHE A 453 -22.61 3.65 -0.79
CA PHE A 453 -21.88 4.31 -1.85
C PHE A 453 -20.80 3.41 -2.44
N ASN A 454 -20.82 3.22 -3.77
CA ASN A 454 -19.85 2.36 -4.43
C ASN A 454 -18.49 3.03 -4.70
N GLY A 455 -18.38 4.35 -4.51
CA GLY A 455 -17.12 5.08 -4.64
C GLY A 455 -16.15 4.79 -3.50
N TYR A 456 -14.88 4.99 -3.80
CA TYR A 456 -13.81 4.92 -2.80
C TYR A 456 -13.68 6.26 -2.07
N MET A 457 -13.40 6.17 -0.78
CA MET A 457 -13.12 7.31 0.09
C MET A 457 -11.71 7.21 0.65
N THR A 458 -11.09 8.32 0.89
CA THR A 458 -9.78 8.41 1.54
C THR A 458 -9.93 9.02 2.93
N TRP A 459 -9.25 8.44 3.91
CA TRP A 459 -9.00 9.04 5.21
C TRP A 459 -7.51 9.30 5.36
N ALA A 460 -7.09 10.57 5.45
CA ALA A 460 -5.68 10.96 5.41
C ALA A 460 -5.30 11.92 6.54
N CYS A 461 -4.06 11.83 7.03
CA CYS A 461 -3.48 12.78 7.96
C CYS A 461 -2.33 13.58 7.34
N HIS A 462 -2.02 14.76 7.92
CA HIS A 462 -1.05 15.71 7.40
C HIS A 462 -0.12 16.23 8.49
N GLU A 463 1.18 16.32 8.18
CA GLU A 463 2.23 16.80 9.10
C GLU A 463 2.23 18.33 9.29
N THR A 464 1.74 19.07 8.32
CA THR A 464 1.88 20.53 8.33
C THR A 464 0.94 21.17 9.36
N SER A 465 1.48 21.93 10.31
CA SER A 465 0.69 22.81 11.17
C SER A 465 0.03 23.95 10.34
N GLN A 466 -1.03 24.54 10.88
CA GLN A 466 -1.79 25.65 10.26
C GLN A 466 -2.61 25.23 9.03
N LEU A 467 -2.93 23.95 8.89
CA LEU A 467 -3.93 23.50 7.91
C LEU A 467 -5.35 23.63 8.49
N MET A 468 -6.30 23.94 7.63
CA MET A 468 -7.72 23.90 7.98
C MET A 468 -8.22 22.46 8.27
N ALA A 469 -7.52 21.46 7.73
CA ALA A 469 -7.69 20.05 8.09
C ALA A 469 -6.32 19.39 8.24
N ASN A 470 -5.99 18.88 9.41
CA ASN A 470 -4.80 18.04 9.65
C ASN A 470 -5.11 16.57 9.52
N ILE A 471 -6.38 16.22 9.53
CA ILE A 471 -6.92 14.92 9.22
C ILE A 471 -8.26 15.13 8.52
N GLU A 472 -8.51 14.41 7.44
CA GLU A 472 -9.67 14.69 6.60
C GLU A 472 -10.18 13.45 5.87
N TYR A 473 -11.44 13.53 5.43
CA TYR A 473 -12.18 12.52 4.69
C TYR A 473 -12.58 13.09 3.34
N HIS A 474 -12.08 12.50 2.25
CA HIS A 474 -12.33 12.98 0.89
C HIS A 474 -12.74 11.86 -0.07
N ASP A 475 -13.42 12.24 -1.13
CA ASP A 475 -13.72 11.37 -2.28
C ASP A 475 -12.42 11.05 -3.03
N ALA A 476 -12.08 9.76 -3.14
CA ALA A 476 -10.81 9.31 -3.73
C ALA A 476 -10.72 9.54 -5.24
N ARG A 477 -11.85 9.67 -5.95
CA ARG A 477 -11.90 9.95 -7.39
C ARG A 477 -11.60 11.41 -7.70
N THR A 478 -11.99 12.32 -6.83
CA THR A 478 -12.01 13.75 -7.14
C THR A 478 -11.16 14.61 -6.24
N GLY A 479 -10.72 14.08 -5.08
CA GLY A 479 -10.01 14.84 -4.05
C GLY A 479 -10.89 15.84 -3.30
N GLU A 480 -12.23 15.77 -3.42
CA GLU A 480 -13.15 16.68 -2.75
C GLU A 480 -13.33 16.30 -1.28
N VAL A 481 -12.86 17.18 -0.38
CA VAL A 481 -12.95 16.95 1.07
C VAL A 481 -14.37 17.16 1.54
N GLN A 482 -14.94 16.18 2.21
CA GLN A 482 -16.27 16.24 2.79
C GLN A 482 -16.23 16.83 4.21
N TRP A 483 -15.29 16.40 5.04
CA TRP A 483 -15.09 16.92 6.37
C TRP A 483 -13.69 16.63 6.90
N GLY A 484 -13.28 17.31 7.97
CA GLY A 484 -11.98 17.10 8.59
C GLY A 484 -11.79 17.90 9.87
N TYR A 485 -10.70 17.62 10.57
CA TYR A 485 -10.34 18.30 11.82
C TYR A 485 -8.96 18.94 11.73
N SER A 486 -8.82 20.11 12.36
CA SER A 486 -7.54 20.77 12.55
C SER A 486 -7.20 20.86 14.04
N LYS A 487 -5.93 20.57 14.39
CA LYS A 487 -5.35 20.83 15.72
C LYS A 487 -4.14 21.75 15.66
N ASN A 488 -3.88 22.35 14.53
CA ASN A 488 -2.72 23.21 14.30
C ASN A 488 -1.39 22.55 14.72
N LYS A 489 -1.28 21.24 14.54
CA LYS A 489 -0.07 20.48 14.81
C LYS A 489 0.00 19.27 13.86
N ASP A 490 1.18 18.72 13.76
CA ASP A 490 1.49 17.48 13.08
C ASP A 490 0.56 16.32 13.51
N THR A 491 -0.06 15.65 12.53
CA THR A 491 -0.85 14.43 12.72
C THR A 491 -0.12 13.27 12.07
N GLY A 492 0.60 12.49 12.87
CA GLY A 492 1.52 11.48 12.37
C GLY A 492 0.89 10.14 12.03
N ARG A 493 -0.38 9.89 12.35
CA ARG A 493 -1.05 8.62 12.06
C ARG A 493 -2.54 8.81 11.85
N SER A 494 -3.08 7.97 10.95
CA SER A 494 -4.53 7.84 10.70
C SER A 494 -4.87 6.40 10.31
N ARG A 495 -6.09 5.98 10.61
CA ARG A 495 -6.63 4.67 10.25
C ARG A 495 -8.13 4.74 10.02
N SER A 496 -8.60 3.95 9.07
CA SER A 496 -10.02 3.65 8.87
C SER A 496 -10.26 2.14 8.90
N ALA A 497 -11.30 1.69 9.58
CA ALA A 497 -11.69 0.29 9.61
C ALA A 497 -13.15 0.14 10.05
N ASP A 498 -13.82 -0.89 9.60
CA ASP A 498 -15.14 -1.28 10.13
C ASP A 498 -14.90 -2.14 11.38
N ILE A 499 -15.09 -1.55 12.56
CA ILE A 499 -14.77 -2.15 13.86
C ILE A 499 -15.92 -2.09 14.86
N ASP A 500 -16.99 -1.36 14.57
CA ASP A 500 -18.15 -1.22 15.46
C ASP A 500 -19.47 -1.61 14.76
N PRO A 501 -20.01 -2.81 15.01
CA PRO A 501 -21.22 -3.28 14.35
C PRO A 501 -22.48 -2.46 14.69
N THR A 502 -22.40 -1.50 15.62
CA THR A 502 -23.52 -0.61 15.98
C THR A 502 -23.60 0.63 15.11
N HIS A 503 -22.56 0.92 14.34
CA HIS A 503 -22.50 1.99 13.35
C HIS A 503 -22.46 1.42 11.94
N LYS A 504 -22.94 2.20 10.99
CA LYS A 504 -22.94 1.80 9.60
C LYS A 504 -21.69 2.28 8.90
N GLY A 505 -20.96 1.35 8.27
CA GLY A 505 -19.73 1.63 7.55
C GLY A 505 -18.52 1.71 8.48
N PHE A 506 -17.44 2.26 7.98
CA PHE A 506 -16.18 2.30 8.70
C PHE A 506 -16.16 3.38 9.78
N GLU A 507 -15.40 3.13 10.83
CA GLU A 507 -14.91 4.15 11.74
C GLU A 507 -13.57 4.70 11.25
N VAL A 508 -13.29 5.97 11.60
CA VAL A 508 -12.05 6.67 11.26
C VAL A 508 -11.47 7.35 12.50
N TRP A 509 -10.15 7.30 12.65
CA TRP A 509 -9.44 7.93 13.77
C TRP A 509 -8.01 8.29 13.41
N GLY A 510 -7.34 9.03 14.31
CA GLY A 510 -5.94 9.42 14.11
C GLY A 510 -5.31 10.01 15.36
N SER A 511 -4.02 10.28 15.32
CA SER A 511 -3.23 10.72 16.48
C SER A 511 -3.62 12.11 17.01
N THR A 512 -4.33 12.92 16.24
CA THR A 512 -4.87 14.22 16.69
C THR A 512 -6.34 14.15 17.06
N ALA A 513 -7.08 13.23 16.47
CA ALA A 513 -8.47 12.91 16.81
C ALA A 513 -8.47 11.54 17.46
N THR A 514 -8.15 11.46 18.74
CA THR A 514 -8.08 10.21 19.52
C THR A 514 -9.44 9.56 19.75
N ILE A 515 -10.49 10.19 19.27
CA ILE A 515 -11.87 9.74 19.39
C ILE A 515 -12.30 9.29 17.99
N PRO A 516 -12.71 8.02 17.83
CA PRO A 516 -13.21 7.57 16.54
C PRO A 516 -14.47 8.34 16.15
N ALA A 517 -14.57 8.62 14.87
CA ALA A 517 -15.75 9.17 14.25
C ALA A 517 -16.32 8.17 13.24
N ASN A 518 -17.63 8.17 13.02
CA ASN A 518 -18.24 7.49 11.91
C ASN A 518 -17.96 8.24 10.57
N ILE A 519 -18.37 7.66 9.47
CA ILE A 519 -18.17 8.25 8.13
C ILE A 519 -18.87 9.60 7.93
N SER A 520 -19.81 9.97 8.78
CA SER A 520 -20.46 11.30 8.80
C SER A 520 -19.71 12.32 9.64
N GLY A 521 -18.58 11.96 10.25
CA GLY A 521 -17.79 12.84 11.11
C GLY A 521 -18.35 12.99 12.53
N GLU A 522 -19.38 12.21 12.90
CA GLU A 522 -19.95 12.23 14.25
C GLU A 522 -19.03 11.47 15.21
N ASN A 523 -18.74 12.09 16.36
CA ASN A 523 -17.96 11.47 17.42
C ASN A 523 -18.74 10.31 18.06
N ILE A 524 -18.18 9.12 18.05
CA ILE A 524 -18.79 7.89 18.60
C ILE A 524 -18.17 7.45 19.94
N ALA A 525 -17.43 8.32 20.63
CA ALA A 525 -16.74 7.99 21.89
C ALA A 525 -17.67 7.42 22.96
N ASP A 526 -18.92 7.86 23.03
CA ASP A 526 -19.88 7.38 24.03
C ASP A 526 -20.27 5.91 23.81
N THR A 527 -20.21 5.42 22.57
CA THR A 527 -20.48 4.02 22.21
C THR A 527 -19.21 3.16 22.32
N TRP A 528 -18.04 3.79 22.23
CA TRP A 528 -16.72 3.16 22.30
C TRP A 528 -16.38 2.54 23.66
N ASN A 529 -17.09 2.86 24.72
CA ASN A 529 -16.89 2.32 26.08
C ASN A 529 -17.08 0.79 26.20
N GLY A 530 -17.51 0.12 25.14
CA GLY A 530 -17.68 -1.34 25.09
C GLY A 530 -16.45 -2.11 24.64
N PHE A 531 -15.50 -1.47 23.96
CA PHE A 531 -14.32 -2.14 23.41
C PHE A 531 -13.28 -2.39 24.51
N LYS A 532 -12.81 -3.64 24.57
CA LYS A 532 -11.77 -4.06 25.50
C LYS A 532 -10.57 -4.49 24.70
N PHE A 533 -9.53 -3.65 24.71
CA PHE A 533 -8.25 -4.06 24.17
C PHE A 533 -7.70 -5.23 24.99
N ARG A 534 -7.16 -6.23 24.30
CA ARG A 534 -6.57 -7.41 24.92
C ARG A 534 -5.11 -7.52 24.50
N LYS A 535 -4.29 -7.90 25.46
CA LYS A 535 -2.91 -8.35 25.18
C LYS A 535 -2.94 -9.71 24.50
N ILE A 536 -1.83 -10.10 23.89
CA ILE A 536 -1.68 -11.39 23.21
C ILE A 536 -1.98 -12.60 24.14
N ASP A 537 -1.86 -12.42 25.45
CA ASP A 537 -2.21 -13.43 26.47
C ASP A 537 -3.71 -13.47 26.82
N GLY A 538 -4.53 -12.65 26.15
CA GLY A 538 -5.97 -12.54 26.34
C GLY A 538 -6.40 -11.68 27.53
N THR A 539 -5.46 -11.09 28.31
CA THR A 539 -5.82 -10.18 29.41
C THR A 539 -6.24 -8.82 28.90
N VAL A 540 -7.19 -8.17 29.59
CA VAL A 540 -7.64 -6.83 29.23
C VAL A 540 -6.54 -5.81 29.53
N ASP A 541 -6.19 -4.97 28.55
CA ASP A 541 -5.35 -3.81 28.71
C ASP A 541 -6.21 -2.56 28.91
N SER A 542 -6.29 -2.09 30.14
CA SER A 542 -7.11 -0.91 30.48
C SER A 542 -6.48 0.41 30.07
N ASP A 543 -5.20 0.41 29.70
CA ASP A 543 -4.40 1.60 29.40
C ASP A 543 -4.12 1.73 27.89
N ALA A 544 -4.58 0.77 27.08
CA ALA A 544 -4.35 0.78 25.64
C ALA A 544 -5.12 1.93 24.97
N THR A 545 -4.43 2.58 24.05
CA THR A 545 -5.03 3.47 23.05
C THR A 545 -5.43 2.66 21.82
N ILE A 546 -6.34 3.18 21.00
CA ILE A 546 -6.74 2.51 19.76
C ILE A 546 -5.52 2.37 18.86
N PRO A 547 -5.13 1.15 18.44
CA PRO A 547 -4.03 0.94 17.50
C PRO A 547 -4.24 1.67 16.18
N MET A 548 -3.14 2.10 15.56
CA MET A 548 -3.16 2.86 14.31
C MET A 548 -2.21 2.29 13.25
N ASN A 549 -1.58 1.13 13.50
CA ASN A 549 -0.60 0.57 12.57
C ASN A 549 -1.26 -0.32 11.52
N PHE A 550 -1.99 -1.37 11.94
CA PHE A 550 -2.57 -2.34 11.02
C PHE A 550 -4.02 -2.66 11.35
N LYS A 551 -4.79 -2.99 10.31
CA LYS A 551 -6.08 -3.65 10.38
C LYS A 551 -5.99 -5.00 9.69
N VAL A 552 -6.63 -6.01 10.25
CA VAL A 552 -6.64 -7.38 9.72
C VAL A 552 -8.04 -7.97 9.87
N TYR A 553 -8.38 -8.96 9.06
CA TYR A 553 -9.58 -9.78 9.22
C TYR A 553 -9.12 -11.12 9.79
N TRP A 554 -9.05 -11.21 11.11
CA TRP A 554 -8.40 -12.32 11.82
C TRP A 554 -9.32 -13.50 12.13
N ASP A 555 -10.52 -13.25 12.60
CA ASP A 555 -11.42 -14.30 13.09
C ASP A 555 -12.49 -14.73 12.08
N GLY A 556 -12.49 -14.13 10.89
CA GLY A 556 -13.32 -14.53 9.75
C GLY A 556 -14.72 -13.93 9.72
N ASP A 557 -15.02 -12.94 10.57
CA ASP A 557 -16.22 -12.12 10.40
C ASP A 557 -15.95 -10.91 9.48
N LEU A 558 -16.88 -9.99 9.33
CA LEU A 558 -16.76 -8.83 8.44
C LEU A 558 -16.18 -7.58 9.13
N LEU A 559 -15.95 -7.64 10.43
CA LEU A 559 -15.31 -6.56 11.16
C LEU A 559 -13.79 -6.71 11.12
N SER A 560 -13.09 -5.60 11.21
CA SER A 560 -11.63 -5.61 11.23
C SER A 560 -11.11 -5.67 12.67
N GLU A 561 -10.13 -6.54 12.92
CA GLU A 561 -9.29 -6.46 14.11
C GLU A 561 -8.17 -5.46 13.89
N LEU A 562 -7.65 -4.93 14.98
CA LEU A 562 -6.54 -3.99 15.00
C LEU A 562 -5.29 -4.65 15.57
N LEU A 563 -4.20 -4.60 14.81
CA LEU A 563 -2.89 -5.11 15.21
C LEU A 563 -1.91 -3.94 15.39
N ASP A 564 -1.17 -3.92 16.54
CA ASP A 564 -0.16 -2.91 16.85
C ASP A 564 1.20 -3.55 17.15
#